data_5de155488461e77b20e501b7825e1079
#
_entry.id   5de155488461e77b20e501b7825e1079
#
_cell.length_a   1.000
_cell.length_b   1.000
_cell.length_c   1.000
_cell.angle_alpha   90.00
_cell.angle_beta   90.00
_cell.angle_gamma   90.00
#
_symmetry.space_group_name_H-M   'P 1'
#
loop_
_entity.id
_entity.type
_entity.pdbx_description
1 polymer ?
#
loop_
_entity_poly.entity_id
_entity_poly.type
_entity_poly.pdbx_seq_one_letter_code
_entity_poly.pdbx_strand_id
1 'polypeptide(L)'
;MRVQFWGARGSIAKPRPSTARYGGNTSCIEARSARGTLVVVDCGTGGHSLGQNLVSAGAEGVRGHILISHTHWDHIQGIPFFAPLFVPGNEWDIYGPKGLGQSLREALAGQMQYTYFPVPLDQCGAKIRYHDLVEGTFDIDDIKVSTRYLNHPALTLGYRLEADGVAVVYACDHEPHSRMLATCHADITGQDLRHAEFVNRADLLIHDAQYTAEEYPAKVGWGHRGRDGRHQ
;
A
#
# COMPACT_ATOMS: atom_id res chain seq x y z
N MET A 1 6.46 5.40 16.29
CA MET A 1 5.41 5.04 15.31
C MET A 1 4.92 3.62 15.59
N ARG A 2 3.61 3.34 15.56
CA ARG A 2 3.01 2.00 15.63
C ARG A 2 2.62 1.56 14.23
N VAL A 3 2.96 0.32 13.85
CA VAL A 3 2.56 -0.27 12.57
C VAL A 3 1.75 -1.55 12.84
N GLN A 4 0.62 -1.69 12.15
CA GLN A 4 -0.25 -2.87 12.25
C GLN A 4 -0.63 -3.38 10.87
N PHE A 5 -0.52 -4.70 10.67
CA PHE A 5 -0.89 -5.37 9.43
C PHE A 5 -2.35 -5.83 9.52
N TRP A 6 -3.17 -5.41 8.57
CA TRP A 6 -4.56 -5.83 8.39
C TRP A 6 -4.72 -6.79 7.22
N GLY A 7 -3.75 -6.77 6.30
CA GLY A 7 -3.60 -7.68 5.19
C GLY A 7 -2.20 -7.61 4.61
N ALA A 8 -1.65 -8.77 4.26
CA ALA A 8 -0.29 -8.92 3.74
C ALA A 8 -0.22 -9.92 2.56
N ARG A 9 -1.39 -10.31 2.01
CA ARG A 9 -1.43 -11.24 0.89
C ARG A 9 -1.46 -10.50 -0.44
N GLY A 10 -0.72 -11.01 -1.43
CA GLY A 10 -0.77 -10.51 -2.80
C GLY A 10 -1.86 -11.18 -3.65
N SER A 11 -2.26 -10.51 -4.71
CA SER A 11 -3.14 -10.90 -5.80
C SER A 11 -4.62 -11.09 -5.42
N ILE A 12 -4.94 -11.96 -4.47
CA ILE A 12 -6.33 -12.25 -4.11
C ILE A 12 -6.45 -12.73 -2.66
N ALA A 13 -7.51 -12.31 -1.97
CA ALA A 13 -7.81 -12.80 -0.64
C ALA A 13 -8.07 -14.32 -0.64
N LYS A 14 -7.43 -15.03 0.30
CA LYS A 14 -7.56 -16.49 0.49
C LYS A 14 -7.76 -16.84 1.96
N PRO A 15 -9.00 -16.80 2.46
CA PRO A 15 -9.32 -17.22 3.82
C PRO A 15 -9.31 -18.75 3.92
N ARG A 16 -8.17 -19.35 4.29
CA ARG A 16 -7.99 -20.80 4.44
C ARG A 16 -7.22 -21.13 5.71
N PRO A 17 -7.29 -22.36 6.24
CA PRO A 17 -6.43 -22.78 7.35
C PRO A 17 -4.94 -22.56 7.10
N SER A 18 -4.47 -22.73 5.86
CA SER A 18 -3.06 -22.49 5.46
C SER A 18 -2.64 -21.01 5.51
N THR A 19 -3.58 -20.06 5.52
CA THR A 19 -3.30 -18.64 5.64
C THR A 19 -3.59 -18.08 7.04
N ALA A 20 -4.03 -18.92 7.98
CA ALA A 20 -4.45 -18.49 9.32
C ALA A 20 -3.34 -17.75 10.10
N ARG A 21 -2.07 -18.13 9.88
CA ARG A 21 -0.93 -17.56 10.60
C ARG A 21 -0.74 -16.06 10.35
N TYR A 22 -0.87 -15.62 9.09
CA TYR A 22 -0.64 -14.23 8.66
C TYR A 22 -1.91 -13.54 8.13
N GLY A 23 -3.03 -14.27 8.13
CA GLY A 23 -4.28 -13.84 7.52
C GLY A 23 -4.34 -14.07 6.02
N GLY A 24 -5.54 -14.02 5.48
CA GLY A 24 -5.83 -14.19 4.05
C GLY A 24 -6.21 -12.91 3.33
N ASN A 25 -6.19 -11.75 3.99
CA ASN A 25 -6.55 -10.47 3.42
C ASN A 25 -5.43 -9.88 2.58
N THR A 26 -5.79 -9.16 1.53
CA THR A 26 -4.84 -8.42 0.68
C THR A 26 -4.41 -7.12 1.34
N SER A 27 -3.41 -6.48 0.76
CA SER A 27 -2.56 -5.46 1.31
C SER A 27 -3.31 -4.32 2.01
N CYS A 28 -3.05 -4.14 3.31
CA CYS A 28 -3.52 -3.00 4.09
C CYS A 28 -2.68 -2.88 5.36
N ILE A 29 -1.97 -1.77 5.50
CA ILE A 29 -1.10 -1.46 6.63
C ILE A 29 -1.59 -0.19 7.30
N GLU A 30 -1.73 -0.23 8.62
CA GLU A 30 -2.00 0.96 9.45
C GLU A 30 -0.69 1.43 10.08
N ALA A 31 -0.35 2.71 9.92
CA ALA A 31 0.72 3.38 10.64
C ALA A 31 0.15 4.54 11.47
N ARG A 32 0.59 4.66 12.72
CA ARG A 32 0.23 5.78 13.60
C ARG A 32 1.46 6.39 14.22
N SER A 33 1.56 7.72 14.12
CA SER A 33 2.57 8.47 14.86
C SER A 33 2.21 8.54 16.35
N ALA A 34 3.17 8.96 17.20
CA ALA A 34 2.94 9.22 18.61
C ALA A 34 1.92 10.35 18.84
N ARG A 35 1.75 11.26 17.88
CA ARG A 35 0.74 12.33 17.92
C ARG A 35 -0.65 11.87 17.47
N GLY A 36 -0.78 10.62 17.01
CA GLY A 36 -2.05 10.04 16.61
C GLY A 36 -2.38 10.20 15.12
N THR A 37 -1.49 10.78 14.30
CA THR A 37 -1.70 10.85 12.85
C THR A 37 -1.87 9.46 12.26
N LEU A 38 -3.01 9.24 11.61
CA LEU A 38 -3.39 7.95 11.02
C LEU A 38 -3.06 7.94 9.53
N VAL A 39 -2.19 7.01 9.14
CA VAL A 39 -1.89 6.69 7.75
C VAL A 39 -2.21 5.22 7.48
N VAL A 40 -2.96 4.96 6.42
CA VAL A 40 -3.23 3.63 5.88
C VAL A 40 -2.45 3.49 4.57
N VAL A 41 -1.61 2.46 4.45
CA VAL A 41 -0.92 2.17 3.19
C VAL A 41 -1.59 0.99 2.53
N ASP A 42 -2.10 1.21 1.35
CA ASP A 42 -3.02 0.39 0.59
C ASP A 42 -4.33 0.04 1.33
N CYS A 43 -5.38 -0.18 0.56
CA CYS A 43 -6.69 -0.53 1.07
C CYS A 43 -7.25 -1.72 0.28
N GLY A 44 -6.54 -2.85 0.33
CA GLY A 44 -7.04 -4.15 -0.13
C GLY A 44 -8.10 -4.70 0.82
N THR A 45 -8.39 -5.98 0.79
CA THR A 45 -9.46 -6.56 1.62
C THR A 45 -9.22 -6.40 3.13
N GLY A 46 -7.96 -6.20 3.57
CA GLY A 46 -7.63 -5.85 4.95
C GLY A 46 -8.26 -4.54 5.41
N GLY A 47 -8.52 -3.61 4.47
CA GLY A 47 -9.18 -2.34 4.74
C GLY A 47 -10.57 -2.47 5.35
N HIS A 48 -11.31 -3.54 5.01
CA HIS A 48 -12.60 -3.82 5.63
C HIS A 48 -12.47 -4.01 7.16
N SER A 49 -11.54 -4.86 7.60
CA SER A 49 -11.34 -5.13 9.02
C SER A 49 -10.83 -3.90 9.78
N LEU A 50 -9.90 -3.15 9.18
CA LEU A 50 -9.45 -1.86 9.72
C LEU A 50 -10.62 -0.89 9.86
N GLY A 51 -11.43 -0.75 8.81
CA GLY A 51 -12.58 0.16 8.79
C GLY A 51 -13.59 -0.17 9.89
N GLN A 52 -13.92 -1.45 10.08
CA GLN A 52 -14.79 -1.90 11.17
C GLN A 52 -14.19 -1.58 12.55
N ASN A 53 -12.89 -1.79 12.73
CA ASN A 53 -12.20 -1.45 13.98
C ASN A 53 -12.28 0.06 14.29
N LEU A 54 -12.05 0.92 13.28
CA LEU A 54 -12.12 2.37 13.45
C LEU A 54 -13.52 2.84 13.82
N VAL A 55 -14.55 2.34 13.16
CA VAL A 55 -15.96 2.70 13.47
C VAL A 55 -16.37 2.18 14.85
N SER A 56 -15.99 0.95 15.22
CA SER A 56 -16.29 0.38 16.53
C SER A 56 -15.61 1.12 17.69
N ALA A 57 -14.49 1.78 17.42
CA ALA A 57 -13.80 2.63 18.41
C ALA A 57 -14.48 4.00 18.61
N GLY A 58 -15.62 4.27 17.99
CA GLY A 58 -16.35 5.53 18.10
C GLY A 58 -15.79 6.62 17.18
N ALA A 59 -15.40 6.26 15.99
CA ALA A 59 -14.71 7.10 15.03
C ALA A 59 -15.63 8.10 14.28
N GLU A 60 -16.38 8.92 15.02
CA GLU A 60 -16.99 10.15 14.47
C GLU A 60 -15.93 11.27 14.44
N GLY A 61 -15.81 11.97 13.30
CA GLY A 61 -14.85 13.04 13.11
C GLY A 61 -13.40 12.54 12.92
N VAL A 62 -13.24 11.30 12.47
CA VAL A 62 -11.91 10.76 12.13
C VAL A 62 -11.33 11.52 10.95
N ARG A 63 -10.10 11.99 11.14
CA ARG A 63 -9.22 12.41 10.05
C ARG A 63 -8.17 11.34 9.80
N GLY A 64 -8.04 10.93 8.56
CA GLY A 64 -7.07 9.92 8.18
C GLY A 64 -6.56 10.10 6.76
N HIS A 65 -5.49 9.38 6.45
CA HIS A 65 -4.80 9.47 5.18
C HIS A 65 -4.62 8.06 4.61
N ILE A 66 -4.91 7.88 3.32
CA ILE A 66 -4.72 6.60 2.61
C ILE A 66 -3.66 6.82 1.53
N LEU A 67 -2.56 6.11 1.58
CA LEU A 67 -1.51 6.09 0.57
C LEU A 67 -1.69 4.84 -0.29
N ILE A 68 -2.11 5.00 -1.53
CA ILE A 68 -2.27 3.89 -2.49
C ILE A 68 -0.97 3.73 -3.26
N SER A 69 -0.35 2.55 -3.18
CA SER A 69 0.87 2.25 -3.92
C SER A 69 0.62 2.21 -5.42
N HIS A 70 -0.44 1.54 -5.84
CA HIS A 70 -0.94 1.48 -7.21
C HIS A 70 -2.39 0.96 -7.23
N THR A 71 -3.02 0.95 -8.41
CA THR A 71 -4.46 0.68 -8.52
C THR A 71 -4.80 -0.75 -8.97
N HIS A 72 -3.91 -1.75 -8.77
CA HIS A 72 -4.32 -3.14 -8.89
C HIS A 72 -5.34 -3.48 -7.80
N TRP A 73 -6.25 -4.38 -8.10
CA TRP A 73 -7.40 -4.65 -7.25
C TRP A 73 -7.06 -5.06 -5.83
N ASP A 74 -6.06 -5.87 -5.64
CA ASP A 74 -5.64 -6.33 -4.31
C ASP A 74 -5.10 -5.21 -3.41
N HIS A 75 -4.82 -4.03 -3.96
CA HIS A 75 -4.42 -2.82 -3.23
C HIS A 75 -5.56 -1.82 -3.02
N ILE A 76 -6.67 -1.92 -3.76
CA ILE A 76 -7.78 -0.95 -3.69
C ILE A 76 -9.16 -1.57 -3.47
N GLN A 77 -9.32 -2.89 -3.59
CA GLN A 77 -10.65 -3.54 -3.53
C GLN A 77 -11.36 -3.40 -2.19
N GLY A 78 -10.67 -3.00 -1.14
CA GLY A 78 -11.26 -2.70 0.18
C GLY A 78 -11.87 -1.30 0.28
N ILE A 79 -11.55 -0.37 -0.62
CA ILE A 79 -12.08 1.01 -0.61
C ILE A 79 -13.62 1.03 -0.57
N PRO A 80 -14.34 0.27 -1.43
CA PRO A 80 -15.81 0.22 -1.37
C PRO A 80 -16.37 -0.31 -0.04
N PHE A 81 -15.56 -0.99 0.74
CA PHE A 81 -15.95 -1.62 2.01
C PHE A 81 -15.28 -0.99 3.23
N PHE A 82 -14.56 0.13 3.03
CA PHE A 82 -13.90 0.85 4.11
C PHE A 82 -14.90 1.77 4.81
N ALA A 83 -15.57 1.25 5.83
CA ALA A 83 -16.68 1.90 6.52
C ALA A 83 -16.46 3.38 6.89
N PRO A 84 -15.24 3.84 7.31
CA PRO A 84 -15.02 5.24 7.65
C PRO A 84 -15.26 6.25 6.52
N LEU A 85 -15.23 5.83 5.24
CA LEU A 85 -15.57 6.71 4.10
C LEU A 85 -17.07 7.03 4.03
N PHE A 86 -17.91 6.22 4.66
CA PHE A 86 -19.37 6.39 4.64
C PHE A 86 -19.91 7.14 5.87
N VAL A 87 -19.06 7.44 6.86
CA VAL A 87 -19.45 8.14 8.09
C VAL A 87 -19.41 9.65 7.88
N PRO A 88 -20.55 10.36 7.95
CA PRO A 88 -20.57 11.82 7.88
C PRO A 88 -19.70 12.45 8.98
N GLY A 89 -19.03 13.55 8.64
CA GLY A 89 -18.11 14.23 9.56
C GLY A 89 -16.66 13.71 9.55
N ASN A 90 -16.43 12.54 8.98
CA ASN A 90 -15.05 12.08 8.75
C ASN A 90 -14.40 12.83 7.58
N GLU A 91 -13.07 12.98 7.65
CA GLU A 91 -12.25 13.55 6.57
C GLU A 91 -11.13 12.59 6.19
N TRP A 92 -11.00 12.33 4.89
CA TRP A 92 -9.98 11.46 4.34
C TRP A 92 -9.23 12.12 3.19
N ASP A 93 -7.91 12.07 3.25
CA ASP A 93 -7.02 12.44 2.16
C ASP A 93 -6.47 11.16 1.53
N ILE A 94 -6.74 10.92 0.24
CA ILE A 94 -6.30 9.74 -0.50
C ILE A 94 -5.22 10.16 -1.50
N TYR A 95 -4.06 9.56 -1.37
CA TYR A 95 -2.88 9.83 -2.17
C TYR A 95 -2.54 8.60 -3.02
N GLY A 96 -2.01 8.79 -4.21
CA GLY A 96 -1.54 7.68 -5.03
C GLY A 96 -0.89 8.15 -6.32
N PRO A 97 -0.31 7.24 -7.12
CA PRO A 97 0.40 7.62 -8.33
C PRO A 97 -0.54 8.29 -9.34
N LYS A 98 -0.05 9.36 -9.96
CA LYS A 98 -0.74 10.00 -11.09
C LYS A 98 -0.70 9.07 -12.29
N GLY A 99 -1.85 8.48 -12.63
CA GLY A 99 -1.95 7.59 -13.78
C GLY A 99 -1.72 8.27 -15.12
N LEU A 100 -1.35 7.48 -16.13
CA LEU A 100 -1.24 7.93 -17.52
C LEU A 100 -2.64 8.03 -18.12
N GLY A 101 -3.23 9.22 -18.11
CA GLY A 101 -4.56 9.47 -18.71
C GLY A 101 -5.76 9.26 -17.78
N GLN A 102 -5.54 8.88 -16.52
CA GLN A 102 -6.59 8.72 -15.52
C GLN A 102 -6.05 9.18 -14.14
N SER A 103 -6.82 10.02 -13.44
CA SER A 103 -6.50 10.43 -12.08
C SER A 103 -6.77 9.30 -11.08
N LEU A 104 -6.17 9.38 -9.89
CA LEU A 104 -6.46 8.46 -8.78
C LEU A 104 -7.96 8.40 -8.48
N ARG A 105 -8.63 9.58 -8.42
CA ARG A 105 -10.08 9.64 -8.19
C ARG A 105 -10.88 8.86 -9.23
N GLU A 106 -10.53 9.00 -10.50
CA GLU A 106 -11.23 8.29 -11.59
C GLU A 106 -11.01 6.79 -11.51
N ALA A 107 -9.79 6.33 -11.18
CA ALA A 107 -9.49 4.92 -10.98
C ALA A 107 -10.32 4.32 -9.83
N LEU A 108 -10.38 5.00 -8.68
CA LEU A 108 -11.17 4.55 -7.54
C LEU A 108 -12.68 4.63 -7.81
N ALA A 109 -13.17 5.67 -8.49
CA ALA A 109 -14.57 5.78 -8.89
C ALA A 109 -14.96 4.68 -9.89
N GLY A 110 -14.02 4.25 -10.74
CA GLY A 110 -14.22 3.20 -11.72
C GLY A 110 -14.65 1.86 -11.09
N GLN A 111 -14.07 1.48 -9.94
CA GLN A 111 -14.47 0.25 -9.24
C GLN A 111 -15.79 0.40 -8.44
N MET A 112 -16.25 1.64 -8.20
CA MET A 112 -17.49 1.94 -7.48
C MET A 112 -18.62 2.41 -8.42
N GLN A 113 -18.53 2.11 -9.71
CA GLN A 113 -19.64 2.32 -10.63
C GLN A 113 -20.84 1.44 -10.23
N TYR A 114 -22.05 1.95 -10.44
CA TYR A 114 -23.30 1.28 -10.06
C TYR A 114 -23.41 -0.18 -10.56
N THR A 115 -22.77 -0.50 -11.67
CA THR A 115 -22.68 -1.87 -12.20
C THR A 115 -21.96 -2.83 -11.27
N TYR A 116 -21.00 -2.34 -10.47
CA TYR A 116 -20.15 -3.15 -9.60
C TYR A 116 -20.42 -2.92 -8.12
N PHE A 117 -20.84 -1.71 -7.74
CA PHE A 117 -21.08 -1.34 -6.36
C PHE A 117 -22.28 -0.39 -6.24
N PRO A 118 -23.19 -0.56 -5.25
CA PRO A 118 -24.44 0.18 -5.19
C PRO A 118 -24.31 1.65 -4.76
N VAL A 119 -23.16 2.05 -4.20
CA VAL A 119 -22.90 3.42 -3.74
C VAL A 119 -21.72 3.99 -4.50
N PRO A 120 -21.92 4.95 -5.42
CA PRO A 120 -20.83 5.64 -6.09
C PRO A 120 -19.92 6.41 -5.11
N LEU A 121 -18.66 6.59 -5.49
CA LEU A 121 -17.65 7.23 -4.64
C LEU A 121 -18.00 8.66 -4.19
N ASP A 122 -18.75 9.41 -5.00
CA ASP A 122 -19.22 10.77 -4.72
C ASP A 122 -20.42 10.82 -3.73
N GLN A 123 -21.03 9.68 -3.42
CA GLN A 123 -22.09 9.55 -2.42
C GLN A 123 -21.57 9.05 -1.06
N CYS A 124 -20.27 8.90 -0.88
CA CYS A 124 -19.69 8.63 0.43
C CYS A 124 -19.97 9.78 1.40
N GLY A 125 -20.31 9.45 2.66
CA GLY A 125 -20.66 10.45 3.68
C GLY A 125 -19.48 11.30 4.17
N ALA A 126 -18.27 10.77 4.12
CA ALA A 126 -17.05 11.47 4.51
C ALA A 126 -16.62 12.52 3.47
N LYS A 127 -15.91 13.55 3.93
CA LYS A 127 -15.23 14.49 3.03
C LYS A 127 -13.93 13.86 2.54
N ILE A 128 -13.83 13.58 1.23
CA ILE A 128 -12.68 12.93 0.62
C ILE A 128 -11.96 13.92 -0.30
N ARG A 129 -10.62 14.02 -0.13
CA ARG A 129 -9.72 14.76 -1.00
C ARG A 129 -8.75 13.78 -1.67
N TYR A 130 -8.41 14.04 -2.94
CA TYR A 130 -7.54 13.18 -3.74
C TYR A 130 -6.28 13.93 -4.13
N HIS A 131 -5.13 13.26 -4.04
CA HIS A 131 -3.82 13.82 -4.32
C HIS A 131 -3.05 12.90 -5.27
N ASP A 132 -2.92 13.31 -6.52
CA ASP A 132 -2.12 12.63 -7.52
C ASP A 132 -0.62 12.87 -7.23
N LEU A 133 0.13 11.80 -7.02
CA LEU A 133 1.54 11.84 -6.65
C LEU A 133 2.47 11.44 -7.79
N VAL A 134 3.68 11.97 -7.69
CA VAL A 134 4.90 11.54 -8.39
C VAL A 134 5.99 11.28 -7.36
N GLU A 135 7.20 10.90 -7.77
CA GLU A 135 8.35 10.86 -6.85
C GLU A 135 8.57 12.23 -6.19
N GLY A 136 8.78 12.21 -4.88
CA GLY A 136 9.01 13.43 -4.13
C GLY A 136 8.94 13.22 -2.62
N THR A 137 8.82 14.34 -1.90
CA THR A 137 8.70 14.36 -0.45
C THR A 137 7.65 15.40 -0.06
N PHE A 138 6.79 15.05 0.90
CA PHE A 138 5.76 15.92 1.46
C PHE A 138 5.48 15.53 2.91
N ASP A 139 4.73 16.35 3.62
CA ASP A 139 4.36 16.09 4.99
C ASP A 139 2.87 15.75 5.12
N ILE A 140 2.57 14.77 5.96
CA ILE A 140 1.24 14.46 6.46
C ILE A 140 1.28 14.73 7.97
N ASP A 141 0.79 15.88 8.39
CA ASP A 141 0.86 16.38 9.76
C ASP A 141 2.30 16.30 10.33
N ASP A 142 2.60 15.34 11.18
CA ASP A 142 3.92 15.11 11.79
C ASP A 142 4.71 13.95 11.14
N ILE A 143 4.20 13.39 10.07
CA ILE A 143 4.86 12.31 9.32
C ILE A 143 5.43 12.86 8.02
N LYS A 144 6.74 12.77 7.85
CA LYS A 144 7.39 13.05 6.57
C LYS A 144 7.25 11.84 5.67
N VAL A 145 6.72 12.04 4.47
CA VAL A 145 6.50 10.99 3.46
C VAL A 145 7.41 11.23 2.27
N SER A 146 8.21 10.23 1.92
CA SER A 146 8.97 10.22 0.67
C SER A 146 8.45 9.12 -0.25
N THR A 147 8.36 9.40 -1.54
CA THR A 147 7.84 8.48 -2.56
C THR A 147 8.90 8.16 -3.59
N ARG A 148 8.90 6.92 -4.10
CA ARG A 148 9.74 6.47 -5.20
C ARG A 148 9.00 5.48 -6.08
N TYR A 149 9.22 5.58 -7.41
CA TYR A 149 8.69 4.58 -8.34
C TYR A 149 9.38 3.22 -8.13
N LEU A 150 8.57 2.19 -8.09
CA LEU A 150 8.98 0.79 -8.02
C LEU A 150 8.92 0.14 -9.40
N ASN A 151 9.67 -0.93 -9.58
CA ASN A 151 9.66 -1.71 -10.82
C ASN A 151 8.51 -2.70 -10.82
N HIS A 152 7.39 -2.27 -11.38
CA HIS A 152 6.17 -3.06 -11.50
C HIS A 152 5.46 -2.70 -12.82
N PRO A 153 4.67 -3.62 -13.45
CA PRO A 153 3.96 -3.32 -14.69
C PRO A 153 2.99 -2.14 -14.61
N ALA A 154 2.33 -1.95 -13.46
CA ALA A 154 1.57 -0.74 -13.17
C ALA A 154 2.48 0.36 -12.61
N LEU A 155 2.08 1.62 -12.79
CA LEU A 155 2.75 2.76 -12.16
C LEU A 155 2.60 2.66 -10.64
N THR A 156 3.67 2.28 -9.95
CA THR A 156 3.67 1.93 -8.53
C THR A 156 4.62 2.83 -7.74
N LEU A 157 4.16 3.35 -6.60
CA LEU A 157 4.95 4.12 -5.65
C LEU A 157 5.23 3.31 -4.38
N GLY A 158 6.50 3.27 -3.98
CA GLY A 158 6.89 2.94 -2.62
C GLY A 158 6.79 4.18 -1.72
N TYR A 159 6.57 3.96 -0.44
CA TYR A 159 6.42 5.00 0.58
C TYR A 159 7.43 4.83 1.70
N ARG A 160 8.13 5.90 2.06
CA ARG A 160 8.95 5.99 3.26
C ARG A 160 8.31 6.98 4.21
N LEU A 161 7.92 6.51 5.39
CA LEU A 161 7.27 7.28 6.46
C LEU A 161 8.26 7.51 7.57
N GLU A 162 8.55 8.76 7.90
CA GLU A 162 9.48 9.15 8.96
C GLU A 162 8.75 9.99 10.01
N ALA A 163 8.67 9.48 11.24
CA ALA A 163 8.15 10.17 12.42
C ALA A 163 8.66 9.49 13.69
N ASP A 164 8.59 10.15 14.83
CA ASP A 164 8.98 9.62 16.14
C ASP A 164 10.43 9.10 16.19
N GLY A 165 11.31 9.61 15.35
CA GLY A 165 12.71 9.17 15.24
C GLY A 165 12.91 7.82 14.54
N VAL A 166 11.89 7.26 13.89
CA VAL A 166 11.95 5.98 13.17
C VAL A 166 11.49 6.14 11.73
N ALA A 167 11.96 5.23 10.86
CA ALA A 167 11.61 5.15 9.45
C ALA A 167 10.95 3.82 9.11
N VAL A 168 9.77 3.86 8.52
CA VAL A 168 9.05 2.70 7.98
C VAL A 168 9.00 2.81 6.47
N VAL A 169 9.44 1.78 5.75
CA VAL A 169 9.37 1.75 4.29
C VAL A 169 8.44 0.66 3.82
N TYR A 170 7.52 1.04 2.94
CA TYR A 170 6.63 0.15 2.23
C TYR A 170 7.02 0.12 0.75
N ALA A 171 7.46 -1.04 0.28
CA ALA A 171 7.92 -1.28 -1.08
C ALA A 171 7.35 -2.61 -1.61
N CYS A 172 6.03 -2.75 -1.55
CA CYS A 172 5.33 -3.90 -2.11
C CYS A 172 5.18 -3.76 -3.62
N ASP A 173 5.12 -4.90 -4.30
CA ASP A 173 5.06 -5.00 -5.76
C ASP A 173 6.28 -4.35 -6.43
N HIS A 174 7.43 -4.94 -6.14
CA HIS A 174 8.71 -4.53 -6.69
C HIS A 174 9.53 -5.72 -7.15
N GLU A 175 9.99 -5.67 -8.38
CA GLU A 175 10.97 -6.59 -8.95
C GLU A 175 12.30 -5.88 -9.17
N PRO A 176 13.48 -6.49 -8.90
CA PRO A 176 14.74 -5.88 -9.26
C PRO A 176 14.79 -5.48 -10.75
N HIS A 177 15.31 -4.30 -11.05
CA HIS A 177 15.48 -3.86 -12.45
C HIS A 177 16.52 -4.71 -13.18
N SER A 178 17.58 -5.13 -12.48
CA SER A 178 18.60 -6.02 -13.02
C SER A 178 18.16 -7.48 -12.91
N ARG A 179 18.05 -8.15 -14.05
CA ARG A 179 17.82 -9.61 -14.08
C ARG A 179 18.90 -10.40 -13.35
N MET A 180 20.14 -9.88 -13.30
CA MET A 180 21.22 -10.53 -12.58
C MET A 180 21.01 -10.47 -11.06
N LEU A 181 20.47 -9.38 -10.52
CA LEU A 181 20.10 -9.29 -9.11
C LEU A 181 18.90 -10.20 -8.77
N ALA A 182 18.03 -10.41 -9.74
CA ALA A 182 16.89 -11.31 -9.57
C ALA A 182 17.28 -12.80 -9.46
N THR A 183 18.42 -13.19 -10.04
CA THR A 183 18.84 -14.60 -10.17
C THR A 183 20.19 -14.92 -9.53
N CYS A 184 21.06 -13.95 -9.28
CA CYS A 184 22.40 -14.14 -8.70
C CYS A 184 22.92 -12.86 -8.05
N HIS A 185 24.09 -12.96 -7.40
CA HIS A 185 24.78 -11.82 -6.79
C HIS A 185 25.49 -11.02 -7.89
N ALA A 186 25.03 -9.78 -8.08
CA ALA A 186 25.68 -8.81 -8.95
C ALA A 186 25.87 -7.49 -8.19
N ASP A 187 26.73 -6.62 -8.70
CA ASP A 187 26.86 -5.27 -8.16
C ASP A 187 25.56 -4.50 -8.32
N ILE A 188 25.13 -3.85 -7.25
CA ILE A 188 23.91 -3.04 -7.23
C ILE A 188 24.22 -1.70 -7.90
N THR A 189 23.61 -1.42 -9.03
CA THR A 189 23.81 -0.19 -9.82
C THR A 189 22.50 0.40 -10.33
N GLY A 190 22.55 1.63 -10.84
CA GLY A 190 21.40 2.26 -11.51
C GLY A 190 20.14 2.38 -10.63
N GLN A 191 19.04 1.89 -11.12
CA GLN A 191 17.75 1.98 -10.42
C GLN A 191 17.70 1.09 -9.17
N ASP A 192 18.36 -0.07 -9.19
CA ASP A 192 18.43 -0.94 -8.01
C ASP A 192 19.24 -0.29 -6.88
N LEU A 193 20.31 0.48 -7.21
CA LEU A 193 21.03 1.27 -6.21
C LEU A 193 20.12 2.36 -5.60
N ARG A 194 19.36 3.06 -6.43
CA ARG A 194 18.40 4.05 -5.94
C ARG A 194 17.34 3.43 -5.04
N HIS A 195 16.87 2.21 -5.35
CA HIS A 195 15.95 1.47 -4.49
C HIS A 195 16.64 1.11 -3.16
N ALA A 196 17.88 0.61 -3.21
CA ALA A 196 18.64 0.30 -2.00
C ALA A 196 18.87 1.54 -1.11
N GLU A 197 19.14 2.70 -1.71
CA GLU A 197 19.22 3.99 -0.99
C GLU A 197 17.90 4.38 -0.35
N PHE A 198 16.77 4.19 -1.06
CA PHE A 198 15.43 4.53 -0.56
C PHE A 198 15.02 3.69 0.66
N VAL A 199 15.40 2.41 0.68
CA VAL A 199 15.11 1.51 1.81
C VAL A 199 16.20 1.54 2.90
N ASN A 200 17.32 2.20 2.65
CA ASN A 200 18.45 2.25 3.57
C ASN A 200 18.05 2.84 4.93
N ARG A 201 18.56 2.24 6.01
CA ARG A 201 18.27 2.63 7.41
C ARG A 201 16.78 2.71 7.73
N ALA A 202 15.94 1.89 7.11
CA ALA A 202 14.59 1.69 7.58
C ALA A 202 14.62 0.86 8.87
N ASP A 203 13.89 1.32 9.90
CA ASP A 203 13.67 0.54 11.13
C ASP A 203 12.71 -0.62 10.86
N LEU A 204 11.80 -0.45 9.90
CA LEU A 204 10.92 -1.48 9.37
C LEU A 204 10.85 -1.38 7.84
N LEU A 205 11.23 -2.44 7.15
CA LEU A 205 11.03 -2.61 5.71
C LEU A 205 9.92 -3.64 5.47
N ILE A 206 8.85 -3.21 4.79
CA ILE A 206 7.76 -4.05 4.28
C ILE A 206 8.00 -4.17 2.78
N HIS A 207 8.41 -5.34 2.34
CA HIS A 207 8.84 -5.57 0.96
C HIS A 207 8.14 -6.78 0.35
N ASP A 208 8.00 -6.77 -0.97
CA ASP A 208 7.48 -7.89 -1.74
C ASP A 208 8.35 -9.16 -1.58
N ALA A 209 7.68 -10.29 -1.40
CA ALA A 209 8.28 -11.61 -1.33
C ALA A 209 7.26 -12.67 -1.79
N GLN A 210 6.65 -12.47 -2.96
CA GLN A 210 5.50 -13.26 -3.42
C GLN A 210 5.88 -14.68 -3.85
N TYR A 211 7.07 -14.87 -4.42
CA TYR A 211 7.49 -16.16 -4.98
C TYR A 211 8.61 -16.82 -4.17
N THR A 212 8.67 -18.14 -4.21
CA THR A 212 9.86 -18.87 -3.76
C THR A 212 10.98 -18.77 -4.80
N ALA A 213 12.21 -19.16 -4.40
CA ALA A 213 13.35 -19.19 -5.34
C ALA A 213 13.11 -20.13 -6.53
N GLU A 214 12.33 -21.20 -6.32
CA GLU A 214 11.99 -22.18 -7.37
C GLU A 214 10.91 -21.64 -8.33
N GLU A 215 9.96 -20.85 -7.82
CA GLU A 215 8.85 -20.29 -8.60
C GLU A 215 9.27 -19.08 -9.43
N TYR A 216 10.18 -18.26 -8.89
CA TYR A 216 10.53 -16.96 -9.44
C TYR A 216 11.05 -16.98 -10.88
N PRO A 217 11.92 -17.95 -11.32
CA PRO A 217 12.43 -17.98 -12.70
C PRO A 217 11.34 -17.99 -13.79
N ALA A 218 10.17 -18.57 -13.49
CA ALA A 218 9.01 -18.58 -14.39
C ALA A 218 8.15 -17.31 -14.28
N LYS A 219 8.48 -16.38 -13.39
CA LYS A 219 7.72 -15.18 -13.04
C LYS A 219 8.50 -13.86 -13.23
N VAL A 220 9.70 -13.93 -13.77
CA VAL A 220 10.50 -12.75 -14.11
C VAL A 220 9.73 -11.85 -15.07
N GLY A 221 9.65 -10.56 -14.75
CA GLY A 221 8.88 -9.56 -15.50
C GLY A 221 7.42 -9.41 -15.03
N TRP A 222 7.02 -10.11 -13.96
CA TRP A 222 5.68 -9.96 -13.37
C TRP A 222 5.62 -8.84 -12.31
N GLY A 223 6.76 -8.20 -12.02
CA GLY A 223 6.85 -7.08 -11.09
C GLY A 223 6.88 -7.48 -9.61
N HIS A 224 7.25 -8.72 -9.32
CA HIS A 224 7.34 -9.27 -7.98
C HIS A 224 8.68 -9.95 -7.72
N ARG A 225 9.13 -9.95 -6.47
CA ARG A 225 10.40 -10.57 -6.07
C ARG A 225 10.22 -12.03 -5.60
N GLY A 226 11.26 -12.84 -5.84
CA GLY A 226 11.44 -14.13 -5.20
C GLY A 226 11.98 -13.99 -3.77
N ARG A 227 11.60 -14.90 -2.85
CA ARG A 227 12.20 -15.03 -1.53
C ARG A 227 13.62 -15.59 -1.68
N ASP A 228 14.64 -14.84 -1.23
CA ASP A 228 15.94 -15.43 -1.02
C ASP A 228 15.86 -16.38 0.19
N GLY A 229 16.18 -17.64 -0.01
CA GLY A 229 16.08 -18.68 1.02
C GLY A 229 17.05 -18.55 2.21
N ARG A 230 17.58 -17.36 2.49
CA ARG A 230 18.60 -17.10 3.51
C ARG A 230 18.12 -16.36 4.74
N HIS A 231 16.85 -16.09 4.89
CA HIS A 231 16.27 -15.53 6.12
C HIS A 231 15.20 -16.47 6.66
N GLN A 232 15.65 -17.51 7.36
CA GLN A 232 14.88 -18.24 8.37
C GLN A 232 15.12 -17.58 9.72
#